data_338d4ee87879eea2f78126f8a328c1f1
#
_entry.id   338d4ee87879eea2f78126f8a328c1f1
#
_cell.length_a   1.000
_cell.length_b   1.000
_cell.length_c   1.000
_cell.angle_alpha   90.00
_cell.angle_beta   90.00
_cell.angle_gamma   90.00
#
_symmetry.space_group_name_H-M   'P 1'
#
loop_
_entity.id
_entity.type
_entity.pdbx_description
1 polymer ?
#
loop_
_entity_poly.entity_id
_entity_poly.type
_entity_poly.pdbx_seq_one_letter_code
_entity_poly.pdbx_strand_id
1 'polypeptide(L)'
;MSIATHRPTAVVIAPTFSPASGDLKALIEAKREGYLWRSDLTPDRIRAVRKQLSDAERACLQPNPVVVASWLKGLAQLVSNGPADPDEAATRTRAIFEVCSDIPAGAWTPATRVAWTRQPPRNGYPVGSRWPAPGELYTHLLPFAEAIRAEVAGLREILAMAEAPREPERKRPDRAELARAGALAEAVVRELRAAGDRLAP
;
A
#
# COMPACT_ATOMS: atom_id res chain seq x y z
N MET A 1 5.35 -47.44 28.92
CA MET A 1 4.40 -46.93 27.94
C MET A 1 4.42 -45.42 28.04
N SER A 2 5.13 -44.74 27.09
CA SER A 2 5.18 -43.25 27.04
C SER A 2 4.08 -42.75 26.12
N ILE A 3 3.16 -41.98 26.69
CA ILE A 3 2.11 -41.32 25.94
C ILE A 3 2.70 -40.04 25.33
N ALA A 4 2.96 -40.08 24.02
CA ALA A 4 3.39 -38.90 23.27
C ALA A 4 2.20 -37.90 23.21
N THR A 5 2.34 -36.79 23.93
CA THR A 5 1.41 -35.68 23.92
C THR A 5 1.51 -34.98 22.56
N HIS A 6 0.58 -35.24 21.68
CA HIS A 6 0.41 -34.52 20.43
C HIS A 6 0.06 -33.04 20.77
N ARG A 7 1.03 -32.13 20.64
CA ARG A 7 0.74 -30.71 20.63
C ARG A 7 -0.09 -30.40 19.36
N PRO A 8 -1.27 -29.77 19.49
CA PRO A 8 -2.02 -29.35 18.32
C PRO A 8 -1.16 -28.34 17.54
N THR A 9 -0.85 -28.66 16.29
CA THR A 9 -0.19 -27.74 15.35
C THR A 9 -1.13 -26.56 15.16
N ALA A 10 -0.74 -25.37 15.61
CA ALA A 10 -1.50 -24.15 15.40
C ALA A 10 -1.74 -24.00 13.89
N VAL A 11 -2.99 -23.94 13.49
CA VAL A 11 -3.37 -23.65 12.11
C VAL A 11 -2.89 -22.23 11.82
N VAL A 12 -1.84 -22.09 11.06
CA VAL A 12 -1.35 -20.79 10.57
C VAL A 12 -2.36 -20.32 9.53
N ILE A 13 -3.35 -19.55 9.98
CA ILE A 13 -4.29 -18.87 9.09
C ILE A 13 -3.47 -17.79 8.38
N ALA A 14 -3.36 -17.90 7.06
CA ALA A 14 -2.79 -16.81 6.25
C ALA A 14 -3.58 -15.53 6.54
N PRO A 15 -2.91 -14.39 6.81
CA PRO A 15 -3.60 -13.13 6.99
C PRO A 15 -4.40 -12.82 5.72
N THR A 16 -5.71 -12.88 5.82
CA THR A 16 -6.60 -12.55 4.70
C THR A 16 -6.59 -11.04 4.55
N PHE A 17 -5.79 -10.53 3.62
CA PHE A 17 -5.82 -9.11 3.30
C PHE A 17 -7.09 -8.79 2.53
N SER A 18 -7.86 -7.84 3.05
CA SER A 18 -8.98 -7.21 2.34
C SER A 18 -8.55 -5.79 1.98
N PRO A 19 -8.54 -5.45 0.68
CA PRO A 19 -8.25 -4.08 0.25
C PRO A 19 -9.19 -3.06 0.91
N ALA A 20 -8.73 -1.83 1.02
CA ALA A 20 -9.50 -0.72 1.55
C ALA A 20 -10.89 -0.62 0.90
N SER A 21 -11.90 -0.23 1.69
CA SER A 21 -13.23 0.06 1.19
C SER A 21 -13.23 1.18 0.15
N GLY A 22 -14.30 1.31 -0.62
CA GLY A 22 -14.44 2.37 -1.61
C GLY A 22 -14.21 3.77 -1.02
N ASP A 23 -14.75 4.02 0.18
CA ASP A 23 -14.57 5.30 0.88
C ASP A 23 -13.12 5.57 1.27
N LEU A 24 -12.38 4.56 1.75
CA LEU A 24 -10.97 4.71 2.10
C LEU A 24 -10.10 4.89 0.85
N LYS A 25 -10.41 4.18 -0.24
CA LYS A 25 -9.74 4.39 -1.53
C LYS A 25 -9.94 5.81 -2.05
N ALA A 26 -11.17 6.33 -1.96
CA ALA A 26 -11.48 7.70 -2.35
C ALA A 26 -10.70 8.72 -1.49
N LEU A 27 -10.51 8.47 -0.18
CA LEU A 27 -9.68 9.32 0.67
C LEU A 27 -8.20 9.29 0.28
N ILE A 28 -7.65 8.10 -0.05
CA ILE A 28 -6.26 7.96 -0.51
C ILE A 28 -6.06 8.72 -1.82
N GLU A 29 -7.00 8.59 -2.75
CA GLU A 29 -6.95 9.26 -4.04
C GLU A 29 -7.05 10.79 -3.88
N ALA A 30 -8.03 11.27 -3.09
CA ALA A 30 -8.18 12.70 -2.78
C ALA A 30 -6.92 13.29 -2.12
N LYS A 31 -6.23 12.51 -1.26
CA LYS A 31 -4.95 12.91 -0.66
C LYS A 31 -3.85 13.01 -1.71
N ARG A 32 -3.75 12.03 -2.61
CA ARG A 32 -2.75 12.00 -3.69
C ARG A 32 -2.92 13.16 -4.67
N GLU A 33 -4.17 13.52 -4.96
CA GLU A 33 -4.52 14.63 -5.86
C GLU A 33 -4.50 16.00 -5.18
N GLY A 34 -4.29 16.07 -3.87
CA GLY A 34 -4.22 17.33 -3.13
C GLY A 34 -5.58 17.94 -2.76
N TYR A 35 -6.67 17.20 -2.92
CA TYR A 35 -8.04 17.68 -2.63
C TYR A 35 -8.55 17.28 -1.26
N LEU A 36 -7.82 16.46 -0.49
CA LEU A 36 -8.22 16.07 0.86
C LEU A 36 -7.94 17.21 1.84
N TRP A 37 -8.99 17.66 2.53
CA TRP A 37 -8.88 18.65 3.60
C TRP A 37 -8.94 17.98 4.96
N ARG A 38 -8.29 18.59 5.95
CA ARG A 38 -8.31 18.07 7.33
C ARG A 38 -9.74 18.00 7.91
N SER A 39 -10.63 18.90 7.51
CA SER A 39 -12.05 18.89 7.87
C SER A 39 -12.80 17.65 7.41
N ASP A 40 -12.31 16.97 6.36
CA ASP A 40 -12.91 15.76 5.83
C ASP A 40 -12.59 14.54 6.69
N LEU A 41 -11.58 14.65 7.56
CA LEU A 41 -11.10 13.59 8.45
C LEU A 41 -11.89 13.58 9.75
N THR A 42 -13.13 13.08 9.71
CA THR A 42 -13.93 12.87 10.91
C THR A 42 -13.31 11.83 11.84
N PRO A 43 -13.63 11.81 13.15
CA PRO A 43 -13.12 10.79 14.08
C PRO A 43 -13.39 9.36 13.62
N ASP A 44 -14.55 9.12 12.97
CA ASP A 44 -14.91 7.81 12.45
C ASP A 44 -14.04 7.39 11.27
N ARG A 45 -13.77 8.32 10.34
CA ARG A 45 -12.85 8.09 9.22
C ARG A 45 -11.45 7.81 9.73
N ILE A 46 -10.95 8.56 10.70
CA ILE A 46 -9.62 8.33 11.31
C ILE A 46 -9.55 6.94 11.95
N ARG A 47 -10.61 6.50 12.67
CA ARG A 47 -10.65 5.14 13.22
C ARG A 47 -10.61 4.07 12.12
N ALA A 48 -11.37 4.26 11.06
CA ALA A 48 -11.38 3.35 9.91
C ALA A 48 -10.00 3.30 9.22
N VAL A 49 -9.35 4.45 9.01
CA VAL A 49 -7.99 4.55 8.46
C VAL A 49 -6.99 3.80 9.34
N ARG A 50 -7.01 4.00 10.67
CA ARG A 50 -6.10 3.31 11.60
C ARG A 50 -6.30 1.80 11.57
N LYS A 51 -7.55 1.34 11.56
CA LYS A 51 -7.86 -0.09 11.46
C LYS A 51 -7.33 -0.69 10.17
N GLN A 52 -7.65 -0.06 9.04
CA GLN A 52 -7.21 -0.53 7.73
C GLN A 52 -5.68 -0.50 7.60
N LEU A 53 -5.02 0.53 8.13
CA LEU A 53 -3.56 0.61 8.13
C LEU A 53 -2.95 -0.57 8.91
N SER A 54 -3.46 -0.88 10.10
CA SER A 54 -2.97 -2.03 10.87
C SER A 54 -3.16 -3.35 10.11
N ASP A 55 -4.27 -3.52 9.39
CA ASP A 55 -4.53 -4.72 8.58
C ASP A 55 -3.60 -4.78 7.36
N ALA A 56 -3.37 -3.66 6.68
CA ALA A 56 -2.47 -3.55 5.53
C ALA A 56 -0.99 -3.71 5.93
N GLU A 57 -0.55 -3.17 7.07
CA GLU A 57 0.81 -3.36 7.59
C GLU A 57 1.09 -4.82 7.90
N ARG A 58 0.13 -5.54 8.51
CA ARG A 58 0.25 -7.00 8.69
C ARG A 58 0.35 -7.75 7.37
N ALA A 59 -0.39 -7.31 6.37
CA ALA A 59 -0.33 -7.87 5.02
C ALA A 59 1.01 -7.61 4.32
N CYS A 60 1.71 -6.53 4.68
CA CYS A 60 3.05 -6.20 4.17
C CYS A 60 4.18 -7.03 4.80
N LEU A 61 3.92 -7.79 5.85
CA LEU A 61 4.94 -8.64 6.46
C LEU A 61 5.42 -9.72 5.48
N GLN A 62 6.64 -10.19 5.70
CA GLN A 62 7.19 -11.31 4.95
C GLN A 62 6.28 -12.53 5.06
N PRO A 63 6.03 -13.27 3.96
CA PRO A 63 5.18 -14.44 3.99
C PRO A 63 5.83 -15.56 4.79
N ASN A 64 5.01 -16.25 5.59
CA ASN A 64 5.43 -17.50 6.20
C ASN A 64 5.60 -18.56 5.10
N PRO A 65 6.72 -19.34 5.07
CA PRO A 65 6.92 -20.41 4.10
C PRO A 65 5.76 -21.40 4.00
N VAL A 66 5.08 -21.68 5.12
CA VAL A 66 3.89 -22.56 5.17
C VAL A 66 2.72 -21.98 4.38
N VAL A 67 2.54 -20.65 4.42
CA VAL A 67 1.50 -19.95 3.65
C VAL A 67 1.78 -20.07 2.16
N VAL A 68 3.03 -19.84 1.74
CA VAL A 68 3.46 -19.97 0.35
C VAL A 68 3.27 -21.40 -0.14
N ALA A 69 3.72 -22.40 0.63
CA ALA A 69 3.55 -23.81 0.30
C ALA A 69 2.07 -24.20 0.18
N SER A 70 1.22 -23.70 1.08
CA SER A 70 -0.24 -23.95 1.02
C SER A 70 -0.87 -23.32 -0.22
N TRP A 71 -0.45 -22.08 -0.57
CA TRP A 71 -0.91 -21.41 -1.78
C TRP A 71 -0.51 -22.18 -3.03
N LEU A 72 0.76 -22.63 -3.11
CA LEU A 72 1.29 -23.44 -4.22
C LEU A 72 0.60 -24.81 -4.31
N LYS A 73 0.35 -25.47 -3.19
CA LYS A 73 -0.43 -26.71 -3.16
C LYS A 73 -1.82 -26.52 -3.75
N GLY A 74 -2.48 -25.41 -3.41
CA GLY A 74 -3.77 -25.09 -4.02
C GLY A 74 -3.67 -24.74 -5.50
N LEU A 75 -2.57 -24.15 -5.96
CA LEU A 75 -2.32 -23.89 -7.38
C LEU A 75 -2.12 -25.18 -8.17
N ALA A 76 -1.40 -26.16 -7.63
CA ALA A 76 -1.15 -27.45 -8.27
C ALA A 76 -2.44 -28.19 -8.66
N GLN A 77 -3.54 -27.92 -7.95
CA GLN A 77 -4.86 -28.50 -8.26
C GLN A 77 -5.58 -27.81 -9.43
N LEU A 78 -5.10 -26.63 -9.85
CA LEU A 78 -5.75 -25.79 -10.86
C LEU A 78 -4.98 -25.74 -12.19
N VAL A 79 -3.75 -26.24 -12.20
CA VAL A 79 -2.84 -26.14 -13.35
C VAL A 79 -2.32 -27.51 -13.78
N SER A 80 -1.89 -27.62 -15.03
CA SER A 80 -1.17 -28.77 -15.55
C SER A 80 0.33 -28.69 -15.18
N ASN A 81 1.05 -29.80 -15.30
CA ASN A 81 2.49 -29.88 -15.04
C ASN A 81 2.91 -29.41 -13.63
N GLY A 82 2.04 -29.65 -12.65
CA GLY A 82 2.41 -29.52 -11.25
C GLY A 82 3.52 -30.52 -10.87
N PRO A 83 4.13 -30.35 -9.66
CA PRO A 83 5.11 -31.31 -9.17
C PRO A 83 4.56 -32.73 -9.16
N ALA A 84 5.36 -33.69 -9.62
CA ALA A 84 4.94 -35.09 -9.72
C ALA A 84 4.98 -35.81 -8.37
N ASP A 85 5.90 -35.41 -7.49
CA ASP A 85 6.10 -35.99 -6.19
C ASP A 85 6.42 -34.93 -5.11
N PRO A 86 6.45 -35.32 -3.82
CA PRO A 86 6.72 -34.41 -2.70
C PRO A 86 8.12 -33.76 -2.75
N ASP A 87 9.14 -34.44 -3.23
CA ASP A 87 10.52 -33.93 -3.26
C ASP A 87 10.66 -32.85 -4.35
N GLU A 88 10.07 -33.11 -5.51
CA GLU A 88 9.97 -32.09 -6.57
C GLU A 88 9.15 -30.89 -6.09
N ALA A 89 8.04 -31.11 -5.40
CA ALA A 89 7.21 -30.04 -4.83
C ALA A 89 8.01 -29.19 -3.84
N ALA A 90 8.81 -29.81 -2.97
CA ALA A 90 9.67 -29.09 -2.01
C ALA A 90 10.74 -28.27 -2.72
N THR A 91 11.38 -28.83 -3.75
CA THR A 91 12.41 -28.16 -4.54
C THR A 91 11.85 -26.94 -5.29
N ARG A 92 10.75 -27.12 -6.00
CA ARG A 92 10.07 -26.05 -6.74
C ARG A 92 9.52 -24.95 -5.81
N THR A 93 8.99 -25.33 -4.65
CA THR A 93 8.52 -24.39 -3.62
C THR A 93 9.67 -23.55 -3.07
N ARG A 94 10.82 -24.16 -2.82
CA ARG A 94 12.02 -23.44 -2.33
C ARG A 94 12.49 -22.42 -3.37
N ALA A 95 12.59 -22.79 -4.64
CA ALA A 95 12.98 -21.87 -5.71
C ALA A 95 12.02 -20.69 -5.85
N ILE A 96 10.70 -20.93 -5.74
CA ILE A 96 9.70 -19.86 -5.75
C ILE A 96 9.86 -18.97 -4.53
N PHE A 97 10.04 -19.53 -3.33
CA PHE A 97 10.19 -18.74 -2.10
C PHE A 97 11.45 -17.87 -2.13
N GLU A 98 12.53 -18.38 -2.70
CA GLU A 98 13.78 -17.62 -2.88
C GLU A 98 13.56 -16.39 -3.77
N VAL A 99 12.94 -16.56 -4.93
CA VAL A 99 12.70 -15.48 -5.90
C VAL A 99 11.60 -14.51 -5.43
N CYS A 100 10.59 -15.01 -4.71
CA CYS A 100 9.44 -14.23 -4.26
C CYS A 100 9.53 -13.81 -2.78
N SER A 101 10.72 -13.78 -2.20
CA SER A 101 10.93 -13.53 -0.76
C SER A 101 10.48 -12.14 -0.30
N ASP A 102 10.46 -11.16 -1.20
CA ASP A 102 10.00 -9.79 -0.97
C ASP A 102 8.51 -9.57 -1.28
N ILE A 103 7.83 -10.58 -1.84
CA ILE A 103 6.38 -10.53 -2.06
C ILE A 103 5.67 -10.67 -0.71
N PRO A 104 4.88 -9.66 -0.26
CA PRO A 104 4.29 -9.65 1.06
C PRO A 104 3.21 -10.73 1.24
N ALA A 105 2.99 -11.12 2.50
CA ALA A 105 2.04 -12.17 2.88
C ALA A 105 0.62 -11.94 2.31
N GLY A 106 0.18 -10.69 2.26
CA GLY A 106 -1.14 -10.31 1.73
C GLY A 106 -1.34 -10.56 0.24
N ALA A 107 -0.27 -10.78 -0.53
CA ALA A 107 -0.35 -11.12 -1.94
C ALA A 107 -0.64 -12.62 -2.19
N TRP A 108 -0.41 -13.49 -1.19
CA TRP A 108 -0.58 -14.93 -1.29
C TRP A 108 -2.01 -15.37 -0.92
N THR A 109 -3.00 -14.94 -1.69
CA THR A 109 -4.42 -15.17 -1.44
C THR A 109 -5.04 -16.16 -2.44
N PRO A 110 -6.21 -16.75 -2.14
CA PRO A 110 -6.96 -17.51 -3.13
C PRO A 110 -7.31 -16.70 -4.39
N ALA A 111 -7.57 -15.39 -4.22
CA ALA A 111 -7.89 -14.50 -5.34
C ALA A 111 -6.72 -14.34 -6.32
N THR A 112 -5.49 -14.13 -5.82
CA THR A 112 -4.30 -14.03 -6.67
C THR A 112 -3.97 -15.36 -7.36
N ARG A 113 -4.27 -16.49 -6.70
CA ARG A 113 -4.15 -17.83 -7.30
C ARG A 113 -5.12 -18.04 -8.46
N VAL A 114 -6.38 -17.63 -8.28
CA VAL A 114 -7.36 -17.68 -9.37
C VAL A 114 -6.98 -16.70 -10.49
N ALA A 115 -6.46 -15.54 -10.15
CA ALA A 115 -5.96 -14.58 -11.14
C ALA A 115 -4.81 -15.15 -11.97
N TRP A 116 -3.93 -15.99 -11.38
CA TRP A 116 -2.92 -16.73 -12.15
C TRP A 116 -3.57 -17.57 -13.26
N THR A 117 -4.58 -18.38 -12.94
CA THR A 117 -5.21 -19.29 -13.91
C THR A 117 -5.98 -18.56 -15.03
N ARG A 118 -6.30 -17.29 -14.82
CA ARG A 118 -7.02 -16.43 -15.79
C ARG A 118 -6.10 -15.58 -16.67
N GLN A 119 -4.79 -15.77 -16.57
CA GLN A 119 -3.86 -15.03 -17.43
C GLN A 119 -4.08 -15.38 -18.90
N PRO A 120 -4.08 -14.38 -19.78
CA PRO A 120 -4.18 -14.62 -21.21
C PRO A 120 -2.94 -15.37 -21.73
N PRO A 121 -3.06 -16.14 -22.81
CA PRO A 121 -1.93 -16.78 -23.45
C PRO A 121 -0.86 -15.74 -23.84
N ARG A 122 0.42 -16.06 -23.65
CA ARG A 122 1.56 -15.27 -24.13
C ARG A 122 2.24 -16.04 -25.26
N ASN A 123 2.41 -15.42 -26.42
CA ASN A 123 3.01 -16.04 -27.60
C ASN A 123 2.38 -17.42 -27.96
N GLY A 124 1.07 -17.53 -27.79
CA GLY A 124 0.35 -18.79 -28.06
C GLY A 124 0.40 -19.81 -26.92
N TYR A 125 1.15 -19.56 -25.84
CA TYR A 125 1.25 -20.48 -24.71
C TYR A 125 0.24 -20.10 -23.59
N PRO A 126 -0.55 -21.06 -23.08
CA PRO A 126 -1.51 -20.84 -22.02
C PRO A 126 -0.78 -20.71 -20.66
N VAL A 127 -0.33 -19.52 -20.31
CA VAL A 127 0.46 -19.25 -19.08
C VAL A 127 -0.30 -19.74 -17.84
N GLY A 128 -1.56 -19.36 -17.70
CA GLY A 128 -2.36 -19.63 -16.51
C GLY A 128 -2.73 -21.11 -16.30
N SER A 129 -2.58 -21.96 -17.30
CA SER A 129 -2.91 -23.39 -17.20
C SER A 129 -1.73 -24.26 -16.78
N ARG A 130 -0.54 -23.69 -16.58
CA ARG A 130 0.68 -24.43 -16.21
C ARG A 130 1.25 -23.97 -14.87
N TRP A 131 2.09 -24.82 -14.28
CA TRP A 131 2.88 -24.44 -13.12
C TRP A 131 3.84 -23.31 -13.47
N PRO A 132 3.91 -22.24 -12.65
CA PRO A 132 4.75 -21.08 -12.93
C PRO A 132 6.24 -21.36 -12.77
N ALA A 133 7.05 -20.75 -13.63
CA ALA A 133 8.44 -20.50 -13.30
C ALA A 133 8.51 -19.43 -12.19
N PRO A 134 9.53 -19.45 -11.30
CA PRO A 134 9.64 -18.50 -10.19
C PRO A 134 9.53 -17.04 -10.63
N GLY A 135 10.22 -16.63 -11.70
CA GLY A 135 10.17 -15.25 -12.20
C GLY A 135 8.82 -14.86 -12.81
N GLU A 136 8.11 -15.81 -13.42
CA GLU A 136 6.74 -15.56 -13.93
C GLU A 136 5.76 -15.32 -12.78
N LEU A 137 5.88 -16.13 -11.71
CA LEU A 137 5.05 -15.96 -10.52
C LEU A 137 5.35 -14.65 -9.80
N TYR A 138 6.63 -14.28 -9.70
CA TYR A 138 7.04 -12.99 -9.17
C TYR A 138 6.36 -11.85 -9.92
N THR A 139 6.49 -11.84 -11.25
CA THR A 139 5.86 -10.81 -12.11
C THR A 139 4.35 -10.76 -11.95
N HIS A 140 3.70 -11.91 -11.74
CA HIS A 140 2.27 -11.98 -11.50
C HIS A 140 1.86 -11.40 -10.13
N LEU A 141 2.63 -11.67 -9.09
CA LEU A 141 2.32 -11.24 -7.73
C LEU A 141 2.73 -9.79 -7.45
N LEU A 142 3.69 -9.25 -8.19
CA LEU A 142 4.23 -7.91 -7.99
C LEU A 142 3.16 -6.80 -7.98
N PRO A 143 2.20 -6.72 -8.92
CA PRO A 143 1.17 -5.69 -8.89
C PRO A 143 0.30 -5.74 -7.63
N PHE A 144 0.03 -6.93 -7.08
CA PHE A 144 -0.71 -7.08 -5.83
C PHE A 144 0.13 -6.61 -4.63
N ALA A 145 1.42 -6.91 -4.64
CA ALA A 145 2.36 -6.44 -3.63
C ALA A 145 2.47 -4.91 -3.63
N GLU A 146 2.60 -4.30 -4.81
CA GLU A 146 2.66 -2.85 -4.97
C GLU A 146 1.36 -2.17 -4.52
N ALA A 147 0.21 -2.75 -4.84
CA ALA A 147 -1.09 -2.22 -4.38
C ALA A 147 -1.20 -2.19 -2.86
N ILE A 148 -0.73 -3.24 -2.16
CA ILE A 148 -0.72 -3.28 -0.69
C ILE A 148 0.23 -2.21 -0.13
N ARG A 149 1.44 -2.08 -0.69
CA ARG A 149 2.42 -1.07 -0.26
C ARG A 149 1.92 0.36 -0.50
N ALA A 150 1.29 0.60 -1.65
CA ALA A 150 0.70 1.90 -1.97
C ALA A 150 -0.46 2.25 -1.02
N GLU A 151 -1.28 1.26 -0.65
CA GLU A 151 -2.35 1.45 0.33
C GLU A 151 -1.79 1.84 1.70
N VAL A 152 -0.74 1.14 2.19
CA VAL A 152 -0.06 1.50 3.45
C VAL A 152 0.49 2.92 3.40
N ALA A 153 1.17 3.28 2.32
CA ALA A 153 1.73 4.63 2.16
C ALA A 153 0.63 5.70 2.20
N GLY A 154 -0.44 5.54 1.43
CA GLY A 154 -1.55 6.50 1.40
C GLY A 154 -2.27 6.63 2.75
N LEU A 155 -2.51 5.52 3.45
CA LEU A 155 -3.14 5.56 4.78
C LEU A 155 -2.24 6.24 5.83
N ARG A 156 -0.92 6.03 5.78
CA ARG A 156 0.04 6.73 6.64
C ARG A 156 0.05 8.23 6.40
N GLU A 157 0.01 8.66 5.14
CA GLU A 157 -0.06 10.08 4.80
C GLU A 157 -1.34 10.75 5.32
N ILE A 158 -2.48 10.05 5.23
CA ILE A 158 -3.76 10.54 5.79
C ILE A 158 -3.66 10.69 7.31
N LEU A 159 -3.09 9.71 8.02
CA LEU A 159 -2.92 9.80 9.47
C LEU A 159 -1.94 10.91 9.87
N ALA A 160 -0.83 11.03 9.17
CA ALA A 160 0.12 12.12 9.39
C ALA A 160 -0.54 13.49 9.25
N MET A 161 -1.40 13.67 8.23
CA MET A 161 -2.18 14.89 8.05
C MET A 161 -3.19 15.11 9.19
N ALA A 162 -3.84 14.05 9.68
CA ALA A 162 -4.79 14.15 10.80
C ALA A 162 -4.11 14.54 12.10
N GLU A 163 -2.90 14.04 12.35
CA GLU A 163 -2.11 14.20 13.59
C GLU A 163 -1.21 15.43 13.56
N ALA A 164 -0.98 16.03 12.40
CA ALA A 164 -0.18 17.25 12.28
C ALA A 164 -0.67 18.33 13.25
N PRO A 165 0.22 19.08 13.91
CA PRO A 165 -0.19 20.21 14.73
C PRO A 165 -1.12 21.13 13.94
N ARG A 166 -2.20 21.60 14.59
CA ARG A 166 -2.97 22.70 13.99
C ARG A 166 -2.05 23.90 13.89
N GLU A 167 -1.80 24.38 12.68
CA GLU A 167 -1.24 25.72 12.59
C GLU A 167 -2.11 26.63 13.45
N PRO A 168 -1.47 27.45 14.35
CA PRO A 168 -2.24 28.42 15.12
C PRO A 168 -3.05 29.22 14.10
N GLU A 169 -4.36 29.24 14.32
CA GLU A 169 -5.29 29.99 13.47
C GLU A 169 -4.68 31.38 13.31
N ARG A 170 -4.17 31.70 12.12
CA ARG A 170 -3.61 33.02 11.85
C ARG A 170 -4.73 33.98 12.17
N LYS A 171 -4.59 34.68 13.33
CA LYS A 171 -5.54 35.74 13.68
C LYS A 171 -5.65 36.61 12.44
N ARG A 172 -6.88 36.77 11.94
CA ARG A 172 -7.10 37.73 10.89
C ARG A 172 -6.49 39.05 11.38
N PRO A 173 -5.58 39.62 10.60
CA PRO A 173 -4.96 40.89 11.03
C PRO A 173 -6.10 41.89 11.33
N ASP A 174 -6.00 42.54 12.44
CA ASP A 174 -6.99 43.54 12.80
C ASP A 174 -6.88 44.74 11.84
N ARG A 175 -7.90 45.60 11.86
CA ARG A 175 -7.94 46.77 10.99
C ARG A 175 -6.72 47.69 11.15
N ALA A 176 -6.15 47.74 12.36
CA ALA A 176 -4.96 48.55 12.64
C ALA A 176 -3.68 47.91 12.09
N GLU A 177 -3.58 46.59 12.11
CA GLU A 177 -2.48 45.84 11.49
C GLU A 177 -2.52 45.94 9.95
N LEU A 178 -3.71 45.85 9.35
CA LEU A 178 -3.89 46.05 7.92
C LEU A 178 -3.54 47.48 7.50
N ALA A 179 -3.92 48.48 8.30
CA ALA A 179 -3.58 49.88 8.04
C ALA A 179 -2.07 50.13 8.12
N ARG A 180 -1.39 49.52 9.11
CA ARG A 180 0.08 49.61 9.24
C ARG A 180 0.78 48.94 8.07
N ALA A 181 0.32 47.74 7.66
CA ALA A 181 0.90 47.06 6.52
C ALA A 181 0.69 47.86 5.22
N GLY A 182 -0.47 48.48 5.04
CA GLY A 182 -0.74 49.38 3.92
C GLY A 182 0.16 50.57 3.87
N ALA A 183 0.34 51.28 5.02
CA ALA A 183 1.24 52.43 5.13
C ALA A 183 2.71 52.06 4.84
N LEU A 184 3.16 50.90 5.29
CA LEU A 184 4.50 50.38 5.02
C LEU A 184 4.69 50.08 3.52
N ALA A 185 3.72 49.47 2.88
CA ALA A 185 3.75 49.18 1.44
C ALA A 185 3.81 50.49 0.62
N GLU A 186 3.02 51.50 1.00
CA GLU A 186 3.04 52.82 0.35
C GLU A 186 4.38 53.53 0.53
N ALA A 187 5.01 53.44 1.73
CA ALA A 187 6.34 53.99 1.98
C ALA A 187 7.41 53.36 1.09
N VAL A 188 7.40 52.00 0.98
CA VAL A 188 8.33 51.26 0.11
C VAL A 188 8.15 51.63 -1.37
N VAL A 189 6.90 51.72 -1.84
CA VAL A 189 6.63 52.13 -3.22
C VAL A 189 7.13 53.57 -3.49
N ARG A 190 6.98 54.48 -2.52
CA ARG A 190 7.45 55.85 -2.63
C ARG A 190 8.98 55.93 -2.70
N GLU A 191 9.67 55.14 -1.89
CA GLU A 191 11.15 55.03 -1.93
C GLU A 191 11.65 54.48 -3.25
N LEU A 192 11.02 53.42 -3.73
CA LEU A 192 11.37 52.82 -5.04
C LEU A 192 11.18 53.78 -6.21
N ARG A 193 10.11 54.60 -6.19
CA ARG A 193 9.90 55.64 -7.19
C ARG A 193 10.96 56.73 -7.10
N ALA A 194 11.27 57.22 -5.89
CA ALA A 194 12.30 58.23 -5.70
C ALA A 194 13.73 57.72 -6.04
N ALA A 195 13.99 56.44 -5.89
CA ALA A 195 15.23 55.81 -6.33
C ALA A 195 15.28 55.66 -7.87
N GLY A 196 14.16 55.34 -8.52
CA GLY A 196 14.05 55.24 -9.98
C GLY A 196 14.28 56.60 -10.67
N ASP A 197 13.72 57.69 -10.11
CA ASP A 197 13.88 59.05 -10.64
C ASP A 197 15.34 59.59 -10.50
N ARG A 198 16.15 59.05 -9.60
CA ARG A 198 17.56 59.38 -9.45
C ARG A 198 18.49 58.62 -10.43
N LEU A 199 18.00 57.61 -11.07
CA LEU A 199 18.74 56.75 -12.01
C LEU A 199 18.36 57.03 -13.46
N ALA A 200 17.42 57.92 -13.73
CA ALA A 200 17.11 58.37 -15.07
C ALA A 200 18.17 59.37 -15.55
N PRO A 201 18.82 59.17 -16.72
CA PRO A 201 19.86 60.00 -17.24
C PRO A 201 19.34 61.38 -17.69
#